data_221abf59e0e02e85b70c657aec7186de
#
_entry.id   221abf59e0e02e85b70c657aec7186de
#
_cell.length_a   1.000
_cell.length_b   1.000
_cell.length_c   1.000
_cell.angle_alpha   90.00
_cell.angle_beta   90.00
_cell.angle_gamma   90.00
#
_symmetry.space_group_name_H-M   'P 1'
#
loop_
_entity.id
_entity.type
_entity.pdbx_description
1 polymer ?
#
loop_
_entity_poly.entity_id
_entity_poly.type
_entity_poly.pdbx_seq_one_letter_code
_entity_poly.pdbx_strand_id
1 'polypeptide(L)'
;WVWEQYDHIIGGNTFQRPGGDAAVVRVLDGPKGLALTTDVTPRYCEADPFEGGKQAVAEAWRNLTAVGAKPLALTDNLNFGNPEKPEIMGQFVGCVRGIAAACQALDFPVVSGNVSLYNETQGRAILPTPTIGGVGLLDDFSISVTLAFKAEGEAILLIGGAPGWLGQSLYLRDVCGREEGAPPPVDLAAERRHGDFVRGLIAAGQATAVHDLSDGGLLVALAEMAMASGIGAELEALSGHLPHAFWFGEDQGRYLVTVAAAQAVAVLEKAAKGAIPAQRLGRTAGNALILPPERPILIATLVRRFEGWLPSYMSGGAA
;
A
#
# COMPACT_ATOMS: atom_id res chain seq x y z
N TRP A 1 -14.81 1.79 -12.71
CA TRP A 1 -14.83 2.13 -14.14
C TRP A 1 -13.53 1.73 -14.85
N VAL A 2 -12.35 2.03 -14.31
CA VAL A 2 -11.05 1.77 -14.98
C VAL A 2 -10.80 0.28 -15.18
N TRP A 3 -10.98 -0.53 -14.16
CA TRP A 3 -10.73 -1.98 -14.21
C TRP A 3 -11.94 -2.81 -14.67
N GLU A 4 -13.17 -2.31 -14.53
CA GLU A 4 -14.39 -3.00 -14.96
C GLU A 4 -14.47 -3.24 -16.46
N GLN A 5 -13.71 -2.49 -17.24
CA GLN A 5 -13.62 -2.67 -18.70
C GLN A 5 -12.83 -3.92 -19.11
N TYR A 6 -12.03 -4.47 -18.19
CA TYR A 6 -11.19 -5.62 -18.44
C TYR A 6 -11.77 -6.86 -17.76
N ASP A 7 -11.61 -8.00 -18.42
CA ASP A 7 -12.08 -9.27 -17.89
C ASP A 7 -11.12 -9.76 -16.80
N HIS A 8 -11.55 -9.63 -15.55
CA HIS A 8 -10.80 -10.07 -14.36
C HIS A 8 -11.36 -11.36 -13.73
N ILE A 9 -12.38 -11.97 -14.35
CA ILE A 9 -13.03 -13.18 -13.85
C ILE A 9 -13.02 -14.34 -14.85
N ILE A 10 -12.36 -14.20 -15.98
CA ILE A 10 -12.29 -15.24 -17.01
C ILE A 10 -11.67 -16.52 -16.44
N GLY A 11 -12.22 -17.66 -16.82
CA GLY A 11 -11.80 -18.96 -16.27
C GLY A 11 -12.34 -19.25 -14.87
N GLY A 12 -13.00 -18.28 -14.20
CA GLY A 12 -13.66 -18.47 -12.89
C GLY A 12 -12.72 -18.74 -11.71
N ASN A 13 -11.44 -18.37 -11.82
CA ASN A 13 -10.42 -18.66 -10.79
C ASN A 13 -10.05 -17.42 -9.95
N THR A 14 -10.61 -16.26 -10.22
CA THR A 14 -10.39 -15.05 -9.42
C THR A 14 -11.08 -15.19 -8.08
N PHE A 15 -10.31 -15.29 -7.01
CA PHE A 15 -10.80 -15.35 -5.63
C PHE A 15 -10.96 -13.94 -5.04
N GLN A 16 -9.95 -13.09 -5.23
CA GLN A 16 -9.98 -11.68 -4.86
C GLN A 16 -9.71 -10.81 -6.07
N ARG A 17 -10.66 -9.93 -6.40
CA ARG A 17 -10.55 -9.00 -7.52
C ARG A 17 -9.52 -7.90 -7.25
N PRO A 18 -8.99 -7.21 -8.30
CA PRO A 18 -8.30 -5.95 -8.14
C PRO A 18 -9.15 -4.92 -7.36
N GLY A 19 -8.48 -4.00 -6.66
CA GLY A 19 -9.12 -2.94 -5.85
C GLY A 19 -8.77 -3.01 -4.37
N GLY A 20 -7.85 -3.89 -3.98
CA GLY A 20 -7.19 -3.95 -2.68
C GLY A 20 -5.69 -4.11 -2.89
N ASP A 21 -4.94 -4.53 -1.85
CA ASP A 21 -3.48 -4.63 -1.88
C ASP A 21 -2.97 -5.56 -3.00
N ALA A 22 -3.61 -6.71 -3.21
CA ALA A 22 -3.30 -7.61 -4.30
C ALA A 22 -4.53 -8.36 -4.78
N ALA A 23 -4.57 -8.71 -6.06
CA ALA A 23 -5.54 -9.67 -6.60
C ALA A 23 -5.08 -11.09 -6.26
N VAL A 24 -6.05 -12.01 -6.04
CA VAL A 24 -5.77 -13.42 -5.76
C VAL A 24 -6.49 -14.31 -6.74
N VAL A 25 -5.72 -15.18 -7.39
CA VAL A 25 -6.21 -16.17 -8.35
C VAL A 25 -5.88 -17.56 -7.81
N ARG A 26 -6.85 -18.43 -7.71
CA ARG A 26 -6.61 -19.82 -7.28
C ARG A 26 -5.95 -20.64 -8.39
N VAL A 27 -5.02 -21.52 -8.00
CA VAL A 27 -4.44 -22.50 -8.89
C VAL A 27 -5.40 -23.69 -9.00
N LEU A 28 -5.67 -24.12 -10.23
CA LEU A 28 -6.58 -25.25 -10.49
C LEU A 28 -6.16 -26.52 -9.73
N ASP A 29 -7.16 -27.28 -9.31
CA ASP A 29 -7.03 -28.59 -8.67
C ASP A 29 -6.29 -28.61 -7.32
N GLY A 30 -6.27 -27.46 -6.59
CA GLY A 30 -5.63 -27.42 -5.28
C GLY A 30 -6.02 -26.21 -4.42
N PRO A 31 -5.50 -26.15 -3.19
CA PRO A 31 -5.75 -25.03 -2.29
C PRO A 31 -4.88 -23.79 -2.59
N LYS A 32 -3.87 -23.91 -3.45
CA LYS A 32 -2.91 -22.83 -3.72
C LYS A 32 -3.54 -21.67 -4.44
N GLY A 33 -3.07 -20.47 -4.14
CA GLY A 33 -3.39 -19.24 -4.84
C GLY A 33 -2.14 -18.45 -5.22
N LEU A 34 -2.26 -17.67 -6.29
CA LEU A 34 -1.28 -16.65 -6.67
C LEU A 34 -1.84 -15.27 -6.34
N ALA A 35 -1.06 -14.48 -5.64
CA ALA A 35 -1.33 -13.07 -5.44
C ALA A 35 -0.52 -12.24 -6.43
N LEU A 36 -1.13 -11.18 -6.99
CA LEU A 36 -0.51 -10.31 -7.98
C LEU A 36 -0.78 -8.85 -7.61
N THR A 37 0.26 -8.03 -7.72
CA THR A 37 0.19 -6.57 -7.52
C THR A 37 1.08 -5.84 -8.51
N THR A 38 0.83 -4.55 -8.69
CA THR A 38 1.70 -3.65 -9.46
C THR A 38 1.87 -2.35 -8.71
N ASP A 39 3.11 -1.85 -8.64
CA ASP A 39 3.43 -0.65 -7.88
C ASP A 39 4.52 0.21 -8.49
N VAL A 40 4.37 1.52 -8.32
CA VAL A 40 5.39 2.55 -8.50
C VAL A 40 4.90 3.89 -7.99
N THR A 41 5.79 4.68 -7.38
CA THR A 41 5.55 6.08 -7.05
C THR A 41 6.54 6.97 -7.84
N PRO A 42 6.17 7.44 -9.05
CA PRO A 42 7.09 8.17 -9.93
C PRO A 42 7.66 9.44 -9.31
N ARG A 43 6.91 10.16 -8.48
CA ARG A 43 7.39 11.36 -7.77
C ARG A 43 8.52 11.06 -6.78
N TYR A 44 8.53 9.86 -6.17
CA TYR A 44 9.64 9.42 -5.33
C TYR A 44 10.88 9.13 -6.16
N CYS A 45 10.69 8.48 -7.32
CA CYS A 45 11.78 8.19 -8.25
C CYS A 45 12.39 9.47 -8.86
N GLU A 46 11.58 10.53 -9.04
CA GLU A 46 12.06 11.84 -9.50
C GLU A 46 12.90 12.54 -8.42
N ALA A 47 12.44 12.53 -7.18
CA ALA A 47 13.10 13.21 -6.08
C ALA A 47 14.37 12.51 -5.60
N ASP A 48 14.35 11.17 -5.53
CA ASP A 48 15.50 10.32 -5.24
C ASP A 48 15.32 8.97 -5.95
N PRO A 49 16.00 8.75 -7.09
CA PRO A 49 15.84 7.54 -7.88
C PRO A 49 16.20 6.25 -7.12
N PHE A 50 17.17 6.31 -6.20
CA PHE A 50 17.56 5.14 -5.42
C PHE A 50 16.49 4.77 -4.39
N GLU A 51 16.00 5.74 -3.60
CA GLU A 51 14.92 5.50 -2.63
C GLU A 51 13.60 5.14 -3.32
N GLY A 52 13.26 5.83 -4.43
CA GLY A 52 12.05 5.50 -5.21
C GLY A 52 12.08 4.10 -5.80
N GLY A 53 13.24 3.65 -6.31
CA GLY A 53 13.42 2.27 -6.78
C GLY A 53 13.29 1.23 -5.65
N LYS A 54 13.82 1.53 -4.46
CA LYS A 54 13.64 0.68 -3.27
C LYS A 54 12.16 0.60 -2.87
N GLN A 55 11.49 1.76 -2.84
CA GLN A 55 10.10 1.88 -2.43
C GLN A 55 9.17 1.05 -3.34
N ALA A 56 9.32 1.13 -4.66
CA ALA A 56 8.49 0.38 -5.59
C ALA A 56 8.52 -1.14 -5.34
N VAL A 57 9.70 -1.70 -5.06
CA VAL A 57 9.87 -3.12 -4.71
C VAL A 57 9.29 -3.41 -3.32
N ALA A 58 9.56 -2.55 -2.33
CA ALA A 58 9.09 -2.73 -0.96
C ALA A 58 7.56 -2.69 -0.89
N GLU A 59 6.92 -1.80 -1.63
CA GLU A 59 5.46 -1.68 -1.68
C GLU A 59 4.83 -2.89 -2.36
N ALA A 60 5.33 -3.34 -3.50
CA ALA A 60 4.86 -4.58 -4.13
C ALA A 60 5.00 -5.78 -3.18
N TRP A 61 6.12 -5.88 -2.45
CA TRP A 61 6.34 -6.93 -1.45
C TRP A 61 5.35 -6.82 -0.27
N ARG A 62 5.06 -5.59 0.17
CA ARG A 62 4.12 -5.25 1.25
C ARG A 62 2.69 -5.60 0.88
N ASN A 63 2.26 -5.26 -0.34
CA ASN A 63 0.93 -5.57 -0.87
C ASN A 63 0.65 -7.08 -0.93
N LEU A 64 1.61 -7.86 -1.42
CA LEU A 64 1.51 -9.33 -1.41
C LEU A 64 1.41 -9.87 0.02
N THR A 65 2.16 -9.28 0.94
CA THR A 65 2.14 -9.61 2.36
C THR A 65 0.79 -9.30 3.00
N ALA A 66 0.17 -8.16 2.66
CA ALA A 66 -1.10 -7.72 3.23
C ALA A 66 -2.25 -8.69 2.96
N VAL A 67 -2.22 -9.41 1.84
CA VAL A 67 -3.20 -10.48 1.55
C VAL A 67 -2.80 -11.86 2.10
N GLY A 68 -1.65 -11.95 2.78
CA GLY A 68 -1.15 -13.21 3.37
C GLY A 68 -0.23 -14.03 2.46
N ALA A 69 0.03 -13.57 1.24
CA ALA A 69 0.90 -14.29 0.32
C ALA A 69 2.39 -14.14 0.71
N LYS A 70 3.16 -15.21 0.45
CA LYS A 70 4.62 -15.15 0.48
C LYS A 70 5.10 -14.57 -0.84
N PRO A 71 5.73 -13.37 -0.86
CA PRO A 71 6.34 -12.83 -2.07
C PRO A 71 7.38 -13.79 -2.64
N LEU A 72 7.33 -14.08 -3.95
CA LEU A 72 8.20 -15.03 -4.60
C LEU A 72 9.18 -14.39 -5.57
N ALA A 73 8.65 -13.55 -6.48
CA ALA A 73 9.42 -12.95 -7.55
C ALA A 73 8.69 -11.73 -8.12
N LEU A 74 9.42 -10.90 -8.82
CA LEU A 74 8.86 -9.75 -9.51
C LEU A 74 9.29 -9.68 -10.99
N THR A 75 8.52 -8.93 -11.75
CA THR A 75 8.88 -8.40 -13.05
C THR A 75 8.99 -6.89 -12.97
N ASP A 76 9.88 -6.27 -13.73
CA ASP A 76 9.91 -4.82 -13.85
C ASP A 76 9.43 -4.34 -15.23
N ASN A 77 8.91 -3.12 -15.27
CA ASN A 77 8.57 -2.40 -16.49
C ASN A 77 9.15 -0.99 -16.37
N LEU A 78 10.37 -0.84 -16.85
CA LEU A 78 11.18 0.36 -16.67
C LEU A 78 10.85 1.38 -17.76
N ASN A 79 10.24 2.51 -17.42
CA ASN A 79 9.87 3.57 -18.36
C ASN A 79 10.59 4.87 -17.99
N PHE A 80 11.43 5.37 -18.94
CA PHE A 80 12.25 6.57 -18.75
C PHE A 80 12.27 7.42 -20.02
N GLY A 81 12.68 8.67 -19.89
CA GLY A 81 12.93 9.57 -21.00
C GLY A 81 14.14 9.18 -21.86
N ASN A 82 14.73 10.16 -22.51
CA ASN A 82 15.90 9.96 -23.39
C ASN A 82 17.16 9.66 -22.58
N PRO A 83 17.73 8.43 -22.66
CA PRO A 83 18.89 8.01 -21.88
C PRO A 83 20.21 8.67 -22.31
N GLU A 84 20.24 9.38 -23.46
CA GLU A 84 21.39 10.17 -23.89
C GLU A 84 21.57 11.43 -23.04
N LYS A 85 20.53 11.85 -22.32
CA LYS A 85 20.58 12.93 -21.33
C LYS A 85 21.15 12.39 -20.02
N PRO A 86 22.28 12.95 -19.51
CA PRO A 86 22.94 12.42 -18.31
C PRO A 86 22.05 12.34 -17.09
N GLU A 87 21.13 13.30 -16.91
CA GLU A 87 20.17 13.33 -15.82
C GLU A 87 19.19 12.14 -15.88
N ILE A 88 18.69 11.81 -17.07
CA ILE A 88 17.79 10.67 -17.28
C ILE A 88 18.51 9.34 -17.06
N MET A 89 19.75 9.23 -17.56
CA MET A 89 20.58 8.06 -17.29
C MET A 89 20.89 7.93 -15.80
N GLY A 90 21.10 9.04 -15.09
CA GLY A 90 21.28 9.07 -13.64
C GLY A 90 20.05 8.53 -12.90
N GLN A 91 18.85 8.95 -13.28
CA GLN A 91 17.58 8.43 -12.75
C GLN A 91 17.44 6.93 -12.99
N PHE A 92 17.70 6.48 -14.23
CA PHE A 92 17.63 5.06 -14.58
C PHE A 92 18.57 4.21 -13.73
N VAL A 93 19.85 4.59 -13.65
CA VAL A 93 20.86 3.87 -12.84
C VAL A 93 20.51 3.88 -11.36
N GLY A 94 20.03 5.02 -10.84
CA GLY A 94 19.59 5.15 -9.44
C GLY A 94 18.45 4.18 -9.13
N CYS A 95 17.39 4.18 -9.94
CA CYS A 95 16.24 3.27 -9.77
C CYS A 95 16.67 1.79 -9.83
N VAL A 96 17.47 1.39 -10.82
CA VAL A 96 17.95 0.00 -10.94
C VAL A 96 18.76 -0.43 -9.71
N ARG A 97 19.60 0.45 -9.17
CA ARG A 97 20.35 0.17 -7.94
C ARG A 97 19.43 0.04 -6.73
N GLY A 98 18.42 0.90 -6.61
CA GLY A 98 17.41 0.81 -5.54
C GLY A 98 16.61 -0.49 -5.61
N ILE A 99 16.12 -0.85 -6.79
CA ILE A 99 15.45 -2.14 -7.05
C ILE A 99 16.34 -3.31 -6.64
N ALA A 100 17.60 -3.33 -7.10
CA ALA A 100 18.53 -4.42 -6.77
C ALA A 100 18.75 -4.55 -5.25
N ALA A 101 18.91 -3.44 -4.53
CA ALA A 101 19.09 -3.43 -3.08
C ALA A 101 17.86 -4.01 -2.36
N ALA A 102 16.65 -3.62 -2.77
CA ALA A 102 15.41 -4.12 -2.19
C ALA A 102 15.18 -5.60 -2.52
N CYS A 103 15.42 -6.03 -3.76
CA CYS A 103 15.32 -7.44 -4.17
C CYS A 103 16.22 -8.34 -3.33
N GLN A 104 17.45 -7.93 -3.09
CA GLN A 104 18.41 -8.69 -2.27
C GLN A 104 17.97 -8.76 -0.79
N ALA A 105 17.56 -7.63 -0.21
CA ALA A 105 17.18 -7.58 1.20
C ALA A 105 15.87 -8.33 1.50
N LEU A 106 14.91 -8.30 0.56
CA LEU A 106 13.59 -8.91 0.73
C LEU A 106 13.49 -10.33 0.16
N ASP A 107 14.56 -10.87 -0.44
CA ASP A 107 14.55 -12.17 -1.14
C ASP A 107 13.43 -12.24 -2.18
N PHE A 108 13.39 -11.21 -3.04
CA PHE A 108 12.34 -10.99 -4.01
C PHE A 108 12.94 -10.72 -5.39
N PRO A 109 13.43 -11.78 -6.07
CA PRO A 109 14.24 -11.66 -7.29
C PRO A 109 13.44 -11.18 -8.50
N VAL A 110 14.09 -10.42 -9.38
CA VAL A 110 13.60 -10.11 -10.72
C VAL A 110 13.74 -11.35 -11.61
N VAL A 111 12.65 -11.81 -12.20
CA VAL A 111 12.62 -12.99 -13.09
C VAL A 111 12.31 -12.63 -14.54
N SER A 112 11.78 -11.45 -14.78
CA SER A 112 11.55 -10.90 -16.12
C SER A 112 11.48 -9.39 -16.05
N GLY A 113 11.46 -8.74 -17.19
CA GLY A 113 11.32 -7.29 -17.23
C GLY A 113 11.20 -6.76 -18.65
N ASN A 114 10.88 -5.46 -18.72
CA ASN A 114 10.81 -4.68 -19.94
C ASN A 114 11.45 -3.31 -19.70
N VAL A 115 12.09 -2.76 -20.71
CA VAL A 115 12.57 -1.39 -20.69
C VAL A 115 12.02 -0.62 -21.88
N SER A 116 11.49 0.57 -21.61
CA SER A 116 11.03 1.54 -22.60
C SER A 116 11.72 2.87 -22.35
N LEU A 117 12.45 3.34 -23.34
CA LEU A 117 13.23 4.57 -23.28
C LEU A 117 12.70 5.58 -24.30
N TYR A 118 13.23 6.82 -24.25
CA TYR A 118 12.78 7.92 -25.11
C TYR A 118 11.31 8.30 -24.96
N ASN A 119 10.73 8.05 -23.77
CA ASN A 119 9.34 8.45 -23.47
C ASN A 119 9.29 9.94 -23.18
N GLU A 120 9.08 10.73 -24.22
CA GLU A 120 9.04 12.18 -24.17
C GLU A 120 7.85 12.73 -24.97
N THR A 121 7.29 13.82 -24.49
CA THR A 121 6.26 14.59 -25.20
C THR A 121 6.69 16.05 -25.26
N GLN A 122 6.81 16.60 -26.46
CA GLN A 122 7.25 17.98 -26.70
C GLN A 122 8.58 18.33 -26.01
N GLY A 123 9.54 17.40 -26.03
CA GLY A 123 10.86 17.56 -25.42
C GLY A 123 10.90 17.42 -23.89
N ARG A 124 9.78 17.11 -23.25
CA ARG A 124 9.70 16.82 -21.81
C ARG A 124 9.63 15.33 -21.58
N ALA A 125 10.56 14.80 -20.79
CA ALA A 125 10.55 13.43 -20.35
C ALA A 125 9.33 13.14 -19.44
N ILE A 126 8.85 11.91 -19.45
CA ILE A 126 7.98 11.42 -18.37
C ILE A 126 8.74 11.38 -17.06
N LEU A 127 8.04 11.33 -15.93
CA LEU A 127 8.65 10.99 -14.65
C LEU A 127 9.28 9.59 -14.74
N PRO A 128 10.39 9.33 -14.02
CA PRO A 128 10.97 7.98 -13.96
C PRO A 128 9.94 7.01 -13.38
N THR A 129 9.55 6.01 -14.17
CA THR A 129 8.44 5.12 -13.84
C THR A 129 8.87 3.65 -13.94
N PRO A 130 9.68 3.16 -12.96
CA PRO A 130 10.06 1.75 -12.88
C PRO A 130 8.95 0.95 -12.19
N THR A 131 7.92 0.58 -12.93
CA THR A 131 6.78 -0.17 -12.41
C THR A 131 7.18 -1.60 -12.06
N ILE A 132 6.85 -2.04 -10.87
CA ILE A 132 7.13 -3.39 -10.36
C ILE A 132 5.83 -4.20 -10.40
N GLY A 133 5.87 -5.38 -11.02
CA GLY A 133 4.82 -6.38 -10.95
C GLY A 133 5.24 -7.51 -10.02
N GLY A 134 4.57 -7.66 -8.87
CA GLY A 134 4.89 -8.68 -7.87
C GLY A 134 4.01 -9.91 -7.97
N VAL A 135 4.60 -11.09 -7.72
CA VAL A 135 3.88 -12.37 -7.60
C VAL A 135 4.19 -13.01 -6.26
N GLY A 136 3.15 -13.41 -5.54
CA GLY A 136 3.23 -14.13 -4.28
C GLY A 136 2.45 -15.42 -4.31
N LEU A 137 2.80 -16.34 -3.40
CA LEU A 137 2.15 -17.65 -3.24
C LEU A 137 1.38 -17.72 -1.94
N LEU A 138 0.15 -18.17 -2.01
CA LEU A 138 -0.67 -18.66 -0.91
C LEU A 138 -0.70 -20.18 -0.98
N ASP A 139 -0.30 -20.87 0.10
CA ASP A 139 -0.41 -22.34 0.20
C ASP A 139 -1.88 -22.75 0.28
N ASP A 140 -2.71 -21.89 0.86
CA ASP A 140 -4.17 -21.99 0.87
C ASP A 140 -4.75 -20.60 0.59
N PHE A 141 -5.42 -20.41 -0.55
CA PHE A 141 -6.02 -19.14 -0.91
C PHE A 141 -7.16 -18.73 0.02
N SER A 142 -7.80 -19.69 0.70
CA SER A 142 -8.95 -19.41 1.57
C SER A 142 -8.57 -18.66 2.85
N ILE A 143 -7.28 -18.67 3.24
CA ILE A 143 -6.78 -17.89 4.39
C ILE A 143 -6.43 -16.45 4.05
N SER A 144 -6.51 -16.06 2.77
CA SER A 144 -6.21 -14.68 2.40
C SER A 144 -7.18 -13.70 3.04
N VAL A 145 -6.65 -12.54 3.40
CA VAL A 145 -7.46 -11.45 3.97
C VAL A 145 -7.58 -10.30 2.97
N THR A 146 -8.57 -9.44 3.19
CA THR A 146 -8.79 -8.24 2.38
C THR A 146 -8.68 -7.00 3.26
N LEU A 147 -8.58 -5.83 2.65
CA LEU A 147 -8.54 -4.55 3.36
C LEU A 147 -9.88 -4.21 4.07
N ALA A 148 -11.01 -4.76 3.62
CA ALA A 148 -12.32 -4.43 4.16
C ALA A 148 -12.47 -4.90 5.63
N PHE A 149 -12.90 -4.02 6.54
CA PHE A 149 -13.26 -4.41 7.91
C PHE A 149 -14.33 -5.52 7.90
N LYS A 150 -14.30 -6.43 8.88
CA LYS A 150 -15.19 -7.60 8.89
C LYS A 150 -16.35 -7.49 9.86
N ALA A 151 -16.13 -6.87 11.02
CA ALA A 151 -17.16 -6.74 12.05
C ALA A 151 -16.95 -5.45 12.85
N GLU A 152 -18.02 -4.98 13.51
CA GLU A 152 -17.92 -3.92 14.51
C GLU A 152 -17.27 -4.45 15.80
N GLY A 153 -16.55 -3.57 16.52
CA GLY A 153 -15.92 -3.88 17.79
C GLY A 153 -14.52 -4.51 17.67
N GLU A 154 -14.00 -4.74 16.47
CA GLU A 154 -12.63 -5.20 16.28
C GLU A 154 -11.63 -4.09 16.64
N ALA A 155 -10.49 -4.46 17.20
CA ALA A 155 -9.42 -3.52 17.46
C ALA A 155 -8.65 -3.20 16.17
N ILE A 156 -8.38 -1.92 15.92
CA ILE A 156 -7.57 -1.42 14.82
C ILE A 156 -6.17 -1.18 15.35
N LEU A 157 -5.19 -1.87 14.78
CA LEU A 157 -3.78 -1.79 15.14
C LEU A 157 -2.96 -1.21 13.99
N LEU A 158 -2.05 -0.28 14.30
CA LEU A 158 -0.97 0.13 13.42
C LEU A 158 0.26 -0.72 13.74
N ILE A 159 0.79 -1.40 12.73
CA ILE A 159 2.06 -2.12 12.79
C ILE A 159 3.10 -1.32 12.01
N GLY A 160 4.24 -1.04 12.64
CA GLY A 160 5.27 -0.14 12.12
C GLY A 160 5.27 1.22 12.83
N GLY A 161 6.37 1.96 12.67
CA GLY A 161 6.54 3.30 13.25
C GLY A 161 5.75 4.37 12.51
N ALA A 162 5.51 5.50 13.14
CA ALA A 162 4.83 6.64 12.53
C ALA A 162 5.62 7.95 12.79
N PRO A 163 6.83 8.11 12.21
CA PRO A 163 7.61 9.33 12.35
C PRO A 163 6.97 10.55 11.66
N GLY A 164 6.05 10.34 10.71
CA GLY A 164 5.29 11.41 10.09
C GLY A 164 6.01 12.08 8.91
N TRP A 165 6.56 11.29 8.00
CA TRP A 165 7.28 11.79 6.84
C TRP A 165 6.35 12.42 5.80
N LEU A 166 6.52 13.70 5.52
CA LEU A 166 5.68 14.45 4.57
C LEU A 166 6.38 14.79 3.24
N GLY A 167 7.71 14.62 3.14
CA GLY A 167 8.45 14.88 1.90
C GLY A 167 7.89 14.06 0.75
N GLN A 168 7.58 14.70 -0.38
CA GLN A 168 6.96 14.11 -1.58
C GLN A 168 5.58 13.47 -1.34
N SER A 169 4.90 13.73 -0.23
CA SER A 169 3.59 13.16 0.07
C SER A 169 2.46 13.80 -0.74
N LEU A 170 1.38 13.04 -0.92
CA LEU A 170 0.13 13.57 -1.48
C LEU A 170 -0.42 14.73 -0.65
N TYR A 171 -0.22 14.71 0.67
CA TYR A 171 -0.62 15.84 1.51
C TYR A 171 0.08 17.13 1.13
N LEU A 172 1.40 17.13 0.90
CA LEU A 172 2.10 18.32 0.45
C LEU A 172 1.63 18.76 -0.93
N ARG A 173 1.49 17.81 -1.87
CA ARG A 173 1.08 18.13 -3.25
C ARG A 173 -0.36 18.64 -3.32
N ASP A 174 -1.31 17.91 -2.78
CA ASP A 174 -2.74 18.16 -3.05
C ASP A 174 -3.37 19.14 -2.05
N VAL A 175 -2.87 19.19 -0.80
CA VAL A 175 -3.39 20.10 0.23
C VAL A 175 -2.57 21.37 0.32
N CYS A 176 -1.23 21.26 0.22
CA CYS A 176 -0.33 22.41 0.39
C CYS A 176 0.15 23.02 -0.94
N GLY A 177 -0.11 22.39 -2.09
CA GLY A 177 0.35 22.83 -3.41
C GLY A 177 1.88 22.81 -3.57
N ARG A 178 2.57 21.89 -2.91
CA ARG A 178 4.04 21.81 -2.83
C ARG A 178 4.51 20.38 -3.16
N GLU A 179 5.41 20.27 -4.14
CA GLU A 179 6.13 19.03 -4.45
C GLU A 179 7.59 19.22 -4.08
N GLU A 180 7.98 18.79 -2.88
CA GLU A 180 9.33 19.07 -2.35
C GLU A 180 9.75 18.08 -1.28
N GLY A 181 11.03 18.12 -0.95
CA GLY A 181 11.66 17.24 0.04
C GLY A 181 12.11 15.90 -0.55
N ALA A 182 12.78 15.11 0.26
CA ALA A 182 13.14 13.74 -0.10
C ALA A 182 11.92 12.81 0.07
N PRO A 183 11.83 11.70 -0.68
CA PRO A 183 10.85 10.66 -0.43
C PRO A 183 11.09 9.99 0.92
N PRO A 184 10.09 9.29 1.49
CA PRO A 184 10.27 8.58 2.76
C PRO A 184 11.37 7.52 2.63
N PRO A 185 12.29 7.45 3.60
CA PRO A 185 13.34 6.43 3.58
C PRO A 185 12.76 5.04 3.78
N VAL A 186 13.29 4.06 3.06
CA VAL A 186 12.89 2.65 3.15
C VAL A 186 13.90 1.87 3.99
N ASP A 187 13.51 1.46 5.19
CA ASP A 187 14.26 0.50 6.00
C ASP A 187 13.84 -0.93 5.63
N LEU A 188 14.58 -1.54 4.71
CA LEU A 188 14.29 -2.88 4.19
C LEU A 188 14.30 -3.98 5.26
N ALA A 189 15.08 -3.80 6.33
CA ALA A 189 15.08 -4.75 7.44
C ALA A 189 13.81 -4.62 8.29
N ALA A 190 13.31 -3.40 8.49
CA ALA A 190 12.03 -3.15 9.14
C ALA A 190 10.86 -3.65 8.26
N GLU A 191 10.89 -3.38 6.94
CA GLU A 191 9.91 -3.92 5.98
C GLU A 191 9.75 -5.43 6.15
N ARG A 192 10.87 -6.16 6.11
CA ARG A 192 10.85 -7.62 6.26
C ARG A 192 10.30 -8.06 7.61
N ARG A 193 10.78 -7.47 8.72
CA ARG A 193 10.32 -7.86 10.06
C ARG A 193 8.84 -7.60 10.26
N HIS A 194 8.36 -6.43 9.85
CA HIS A 194 6.95 -6.06 9.99
C HIS A 194 6.06 -6.95 9.12
N GLY A 195 6.44 -7.17 7.88
CA GLY A 195 5.67 -8.02 6.96
C GLY A 195 5.66 -9.50 7.37
N ASP A 196 6.79 -10.07 7.81
CA ASP A 196 6.84 -11.44 8.34
C ASP A 196 5.91 -11.60 9.56
N PHE A 197 5.86 -10.58 10.43
CA PHE A 197 4.95 -10.54 11.56
C PHE A 197 3.48 -10.52 11.10
N VAL A 198 3.13 -9.65 10.16
CA VAL A 198 1.76 -9.52 9.64
C VAL A 198 1.31 -10.82 8.96
N ARG A 199 2.14 -11.42 8.09
CA ARG A 199 1.83 -12.73 7.51
C ARG A 199 1.63 -13.80 8.57
N GLY A 200 2.43 -13.76 9.64
CA GLY A 200 2.25 -14.67 10.78
C GLY A 200 0.92 -14.49 11.50
N LEU A 201 0.38 -13.27 11.59
CA LEU A 201 -0.96 -13.01 12.13
C LEU A 201 -2.06 -13.56 11.21
N ILE A 202 -1.91 -13.37 9.91
CA ILE A 202 -2.85 -13.87 8.90
C ILE A 202 -2.87 -15.41 8.93
N ALA A 203 -1.70 -16.04 8.85
CA ALA A 203 -1.58 -17.50 8.87
C ALA A 203 -2.13 -18.14 10.16
N ALA A 204 -2.08 -17.42 11.27
CA ALA A 204 -2.65 -17.85 12.56
C ALA A 204 -4.17 -17.56 12.70
N GLY A 205 -4.81 -16.95 11.68
CA GLY A 205 -6.21 -16.53 11.75
C GLY A 205 -6.48 -15.43 12.80
N GLN A 206 -5.45 -14.66 13.17
CA GLN A 206 -5.57 -13.58 14.16
C GLN A 206 -5.95 -12.25 13.52
N ALA A 207 -5.49 -11.99 12.28
CA ALA A 207 -5.87 -10.80 11.52
C ALA A 207 -7.19 -11.05 10.79
N THR A 208 -8.14 -10.13 10.90
CA THR A 208 -9.44 -10.17 10.22
C THR A 208 -9.44 -9.36 8.94
N ALA A 209 -8.75 -8.21 8.93
CA ALA A 209 -8.46 -7.40 7.75
C ALA A 209 -7.06 -6.82 7.86
N VAL A 210 -6.41 -6.64 6.72
CA VAL A 210 -5.08 -6.03 6.63
C VAL A 210 -5.05 -5.10 5.42
N HIS A 211 -4.35 -3.97 5.57
CA HIS A 211 -4.06 -3.04 4.50
C HIS A 211 -2.66 -2.47 4.70
N ASP A 212 -1.90 -2.29 3.63
CA ASP A 212 -0.63 -1.57 3.73
C ASP A 212 -0.86 -0.05 3.89
N LEU A 213 0.16 0.68 4.28
CA LEU A 213 0.12 2.13 4.28
C LEU A 213 1.08 2.66 3.22
N SER A 214 0.54 3.43 2.29
CA SER A 214 1.27 4.00 1.16
C SER A 214 0.84 5.46 0.90
N ASP A 215 0.44 5.77 -0.31
CA ASP A 215 0.00 7.08 -0.76
C ASP A 215 -1.13 7.66 0.12
N GLY A 216 -0.93 8.91 0.59
CA GLY A 216 -1.89 9.60 1.47
C GLY A 216 -1.84 9.18 2.94
N GLY A 217 -1.06 8.16 3.30
CA GLY A 217 -0.77 7.76 4.68
C GLY A 217 -1.93 7.09 5.42
N LEU A 218 -1.87 7.15 6.75
CA LEU A 218 -2.72 6.37 7.65
C LEU A 218 -4.22 6.66 7.51
N LEU A 219 -4.60 7.93 7.34
CA LEU A 219 -6.02 8.29 7.30
C LEU A 219 -6.67 7.87 5.98
N VAL A 220 -5.92 7.90 4.88
CA VAL A 220 -6.40 7.42 3.57
C VAL A 220 -6.61 5.92 3.64
N ALA A 221 -5.64 5.15 4.12
CA ALA A 221 -5.78 3.69 4.28
C ALA A 221 -6.97 3.31 5.18
N LEU A 222 -7.19 4.02 6.30
CA LEU A 222 -8.38 3.83 7.14
C LEU A 222 -9.69 4.10 6.38
N ALA A 223 -9.70 5.15 5.56
CA ALA A 223 -10.87 5.50 4.75
C ALA A 223 -11.17 4.42 3.70
N GLU A 224 -10.15 3.86 3.07
CA GLU A 224 -10.26 2.78 2.09
C GLU A 224 -10.81 1.50 2.73
N MET A 225 -10.29 1.11 3.91
CA MET A 225 -10.81 -0.03 4.67
C MET A 225 -12.29 0.15 5.05
N ALA A 226 -12.65 1.37 5.48
CA ALA A 226 -14.02 1.71 5.86
C ALA A 226 -14.96 1.76 4.65
N MET A 227 -14.54 2.34 3.53
CA MET A 227 -15.32 2.40 2.29
C MET A 227 -15.57 1.00 1.72
N ALA A 228 -14.56 0.13 1.76
CA ALA A 228 -14.66 -1.23 1.24
C ALA A 228 -15.64 -2.11 2.02
N SER A 229 -15.88 -1.81 3.31
CA SER A 229 -16.75 -2.59 4.18
C SER A 229 -18.10 -1.93 4.48
N GLY A 230 -18.18 -0.60 4.42
CA GLY A 230 -19.29 0.18 4.96
C GLY A 230 -19.26 0.31 6.49
N ILE A 231 -18.26 -0.25 7.16
CA ILE A 231 -18.08 -0.18 8.62
C ILE A 231 -17.13 0.96 8.95
N GLY A 232 -17.49 1.84 9.90
CA GLY A 232 -16.68 2.96 10.35
C GLY A 232 -15.61 2.59 11.38
N ALA A 233 -14.99 3.64 11.92
CA ALA A 233 -14.01 3.50 12.98
C ALA A 233 -14.12 4.62 14.01
N GLU A 234 -14.00 4.28 15.28
CA GLU A 234 -13.80 5.20 16.40
C GLU A 234 -12.32 5.15 16.79
N LEU A 235 -11.60 6.25 16.56
CA LEU A 235 -10.18 6.35 16.84
C LEU A 235 -9.94 6.99 18.20
N GLU A 236 -8.84 6.60 18.83
CA GLU A 236 -8.39 7.17 20.10
C GLU A 236 -7.82 8.59 19.85
N ALA A 237 -7.90 9.46 20.83
CA ALA A 237 -7.35 10.79 20.72
C ALA A 237 -5.83 10.75 20.50
N LEU A 238 -5.36 11.46 19.50
CA LEU A 238 -3.94 11.54 19.19
C LEU A 238 -3.19 12.33 20.26
N SER A 239 -2.10 11.78 20.77
CA SER A 239 -1.20 12.45 21.71
C SER A 239 0.26 12.34 21.27
N GLY A 240 1.02 13.40 21.48
CA GLY A 240 2.48 13.39 21.26
C GLY A 240 2.94 13.48 19.79
N HIS A 241 2.03 13.69 18.85
CA HIS A 241 2.32 13.81 17.42
C HIS A 241 1.75 15.12 16.84
N LEU A 242 2.36 15.59 15.74
CA LEU A 242 1.73 16.60 14.89
C LEU A 242 0.62 15.90 14.07
N PRO A 243 -0.65 16.32 14.20
CA PRO A 243 -1.78 15.57 13.62
C PRO A 243 -1.64 15.31 12.11
N HIS A 244 -1.30 16.34 11.33
CA HIS A 244 -1.16 16.19 9.88
C HIS A 244 -0.01 15.25 9.48
N ALA A 245 1.10 15.24 10.21
CA ALA A 245 2.22 14.35 9.95
C ALA A 245 1.88 12.90 10.33
N PHE A 246 1.17 12.67 11.43
CA PHE A 246 0.75 11.35 11.85
C PHE A 246 -0.28 10.74 10.87
N TRP A 247 -1.29 11.53 10.48
CA TRP A 247 -2.39 11.02 9.65
C TRP A 247 -2.05 10.91 8.17
N PHE A 248 -1.21 11.79 7.65
CA PHE A 248 -0.91 11.90 6.22
C PHE A 248 0.57 11.64 5.88
N GLY A 249 1.40 11.31 6.86
CA GLY A 249 2.78 10.88 6.60
C GLY A 249 2.80 9.58 5.81
N GLU A 250 3.65 9.51 4.78
CA GLU A 250 3.79 8.35 3.89
C GLU A 250 4.99 7.47 4.29
N ASP A 251 5.22 7.34 5.61
CA ASP A 251 6.28 6.47 6.14
C ASP A 251 6.10 5.04 5.66
N GLN A 252 7.20 4.39 5.35
CA GLN A 252 7.23 3.04 4.76
C GLN A 252 7.19 1.93 5.83
N GLY A 253 6.95 0.70 5.42
CA GLY A 253 6.99 -0.49 6.29
C GLY A 253 5.86 -0.57 7.29
N ARG A 254 4.66 -0.09 6.94
CA ARG A 254 3.52 -0.02 7.86
C ARG A 254 2.30 -0.76 7.35
N TYR A 255 1.50 -1.26 8.29
CA TYR A 255 0.22 -1.93 8.02
C TYR A 255 -0.85 -1.50 9.01
N LEU A 256 -2.08 -1.38 8.53
CA LEU A 256 -3.28 -1.45 9.37
C LEU A 256 -3.74 -2.89 9.47
N VAL A 257 -3.98 -3.34 10.69
CA VAL A 257 -4.45 -4.70 10.97
C VAL A 257 -5.64 -4.63 11.90
N THR A 258 -6.73 -5.28 11.57
CA THR A 258 -7.82 -5.51 12.54
C THR A 258 -7.73 -6.90 13.13
N VAL A 259 -8.06 -6.97 14.40
CA VAL A 259 -8.09 -8.23 15.18
C VAL A 259 -9.30 -8.23 16.12
N ALA A 260 -9.78 -9.41 16.51
CA ALA A 260 -10.80 -9.49 17.56
C ALA A 260 -10.32 -8.73 18.81
N ALA A 261 -11.21 -7.94 19.43
CA ALA A 261 -10.85 -7.07 20.56
C ALA A 261 -10.12 -7.82 21.70
N ALA A 262 -10.53 -9.05 21.97
CA ALA A 262 -9.92 -9.91 23.00
C ALA A 262 -8.46 -10.32 22.67
N GLN A 263 -8.05 -10.27 21.41
CA GLN A 263 -6.70 -10.64 20.96
C GLN A 263 -5.74 -9.44 20.89
N ALA A 264 -6.24 -8.21 20.94
CA ALA A 264 -5.44 -7.01 20.71
C ALA A 264 -4.22 -6.90 21.62
N VAL A 265 -4.39 -7.15 22.93
CA VAL A 265 -3.29 -7.09 23.91
C VAL A 265 -2.23 -8.14 23.59
N ALA A 266 -2.62 -9.38 23.32
CA ALA A 266 -1.68 -10.45 23.01
C ALA A 266 -0.88 -10.20 21.71
N VAL A 267 -1.54 -9.60 20.71
CA VAL A 267 -0.87 -9.21 19.45
C VAL A 267 0.15 -8.09 19.70
N LEU A 268 -0.19 -7.06 20.48
CA LEU A 268 0.73 -5.98 20.83
C LEU A 268 1.92 -6.48 21.67
N GLU A 269 1.70 -7.39 22.62
CA GLU A 269 2.78 -8.03 23.38
C GLU A 269 3.69 -8.88 22.49
N LYS A 270 3.12 -9.60 21.49
CA LYS A 270 3.89 -10.36 20.52
C LYS A 270 4.73 -9.44 19.63
N ALA A 271 4.19 -8.31 19.19
CA ALA A 271 4.93 -7.29 18.45
C ALA A 271 6.09 -6.72 19.28
N ALA A 272 5.84 -6.37 20.56
CA ALA A 272 6.87 -5.85 21.46
C ALA A 272 8.01 -6.84 21.69
N LYS A 273 7.71 -8.13 21.86
CA LYS A 273 8.72 -9.20 21.96
C LYS A 273 9.58 -9.33 20.70
N GLY A 274 9.01 -9.04 19.53
CA GLY A 274 9.70 -9.01 18.24
C GLY A 274 10.40 -7.68 17.93
N ALA A 275 10.43 -6.72 18.87
CA ALA A 275 10.92 -5.36 18.67
C ALA A 275 10.26 -4.67 17.45
N ILE A 276 8.96 -4.91 17.23
CA ILE A 276 8.15 -4.33 16.18
C ILE A 276 7.31 -3.21 16.79
N PRO A 277 7.44 -1.97 16.32
CA PRO A 277 6.56 -0.90 16.73
C PRO A 277 5.11 -1.26 16.41
N ALA A 278 4.23 -1.19 17.39
CA ALA A 278 2.80 -1.43 17.20
C ALA A 278 2.00 -0.64 18.22
N GLN A 279 0.86 -0.12 17.80
CA GLN A 279 -0.06 0.60 18.67
C GLN A 279 -1.50 0.36 18.28
N ARG A 280 -2.40 0.44 19.27
CA ARG A 280 -3.83 0.48 19.03
C ARG A 280 -4.23 1.89 18.62
N LEU A 281 -5.04 1.99 17.56
CA LEU A 281 -5.57 3.25 17.07
C LEU A 281 -7.02 3.49 17.49
N GLY A 282 -7.76 2.41 17.77
CA GLY A 282 -9.17 2.49 18.07
C GLY A 282 -9.89 1.16 17.80
N ARG A 283 -11.12 1.27 17.34
CA ARG A 283 -11.97 0.11 17.02
C ARG A 283 -12.84 0.39 15.79
N THR A 284 -13.27 -0.65 15.14
CA THR A 284 -14.32 -0.59 14.11
C THR A 284 -15.68 -0.34 14.75
N ALA A 285 -16.45 0.62 14.22
CA ALA A 285 -17.76 0.96 14.77
C ALA A 285 -18.57 1.84 13.81
N GLY A 286 -19.87 1.61 13.73
CA GLY A 286 -20.83 2.47 13.05
C GLY A 286 -20.55 2.70 11.57
N ASN A 287 -20.92 3.87 11.07
CA ASN A 287 -20.87 4.21 9.65
C ASN A 287 -20.09 5.52 9.36
N ALA A 288 -19.20 5.92 10.27
CA ALA A 288 -18.40 7.13 10.15
C ALA A 288 -16.97 6.89 10.66
N LEU A 289 -16.02 7.68 10.18
CA LEU A 289 -14.72 7.83 10.79
C LEU A 289 -14.82 8.93 11.86
N ILE A 290 -14.53 8.55 13.11
CA ILE A 290 -14.56 9.44 14.28
C ILE A 290 -13.13 9.64 14.78
N LEU A 291 -12.61 10.85 14.59
CA LEU A 291 -11.25 11.26 14.96
C LEU A 291 -11.34 12.44 15.96
N PRO A 292 -11.31 12.18 17.27
CA PRO A 292 -11.34 13.29 18.21
C PRO A 292 -10.14 14.24 18.07
N PRO A 293 -10.35 15.60 18.08
CA PRO A 293 -11.60 16.31 18.31
C PRO A 293 -12.40 16.64 17.05
N GLU A 294 -12.09 16.06 15.91
CA GLU A 294 -12.64 16.41 14.60
C GLU A 294 -14.12 15.98 14.47
N ARG A 295 -14.83 16.56 13.49
CA ARG A 295 -16.20 16.13 13.18
C ARG A 295 -16.19 14.77 12.50
N PRO A 296 -17.16 13.90 12.80
CA PRO A 296 -17.29 12.61 12.13
C PRO A 296 -17.41 12.76 10.61
N ILE A 297 -16.73 11.88 9.88
CA ILE A 297 -16.81 11.81 8.41
C ILE A 297 -17.62 10.57 8.05
N LEU A 298 -18.81 10.77 7.48
CA LEU A 298 -19.65 9.66 7.04
C LEU A 298 -19.01 8.88 5.89
N ILE A 299 -18.99 7.55 5.99
CA ILE A 299 -18.47 6.66 4.93
C ILE A 299 -19.21 6.91 3.61
N ALA A 300 -20.53 7.08 3.64
CA ALA A 300 -21.31 7.37 2.45
C ALA A 300 -20.87 8.66 1.73
N THR A 301 -20.28 9.62 2.44
CA THR A 301 -19.71 10.82 1.83
C THR A 301 -18.37 10.52 1.16
N LEU A 302 -17.52 9.71 1.78
CA LEU A 302 -16.26 9.26 1.20
C LEU A 302 -16.49 8.44 -0.07
N VAL A 303 -17.36 7.43 0.00
CA VAL A 303 -17.73 6.58 -1.16
C VAL A 303 -18.25 7.44 -2.32
N ARG A 304 -19.19 8.35 -2.05
CA ARG A 304 -19.73 9.22 -3.11
C ARG A 304 -18.67 10.07 -3.80
N ARG A 305 -17.70 10.58 -3.05
CA ARG A 305 -16.60 11.38 -3.59
C ARG A 305 -15.61 10.52 -4.38
N PHE A 306 -15.22 9.39 -3.83
CA PHE A 306 -14.25 8.46 -4.42
C PHE A 306 -14.82 7.83 -5.70
N GLU A 307 -15.96 7.14 -5.60
CA GLU A 307 -16.57 6.43 -6.72
C GLU A 307 -17.19 7.36 -7.77
N GLY A 308 -17.62 8.55 -7.35
CA GLY A 308 -18.30 9.50 -8.23
C GLY A 308 -17.37 10.39 -9.03
N TRP A 309 -16.10 10.56 -8.62
CA TRP A 309 -15.21 11.52 -9.26
C TRP A 309 -14.89 11.16 -10.72
N LEU A 310 -14.39 9.95 -10.96
CA LEU A 310 -13.98 9.54 -12.31
C LEU A 310 -15.14 9.45 -13.30
N PRO A 311 -16.31 8.86 -12.97
CA PRO A 311 -17.48 8.93 -13.85
C PRO A 311 -17.93 10.36 -14.17
N SER A 312 -17.89 11.26 -13.19
CA SER A 312 -18.23 12.67 -13.40
C SER A 312 -17.23 13.35 -14.35
N TYR A 313 -15.94 13.16 -14.13
CA TYR A 313 -14.89 13.68 -15.00
C TYR A 313 -15.02 13.16 -16.43
N MET A 314 -15.24 11.85 -16.62
CA MET A 314 -15.38 11.23 -17.93
C MET A 314 -16.66 11.64 -18.68
N SER A 315 -17.70 12.06 -17.97
CA SER A 315 -18.93 12.60 -18.57
C SER A 315 -18.89 14.11 -18.86
N GLY A 316 -17.74 14.76 -18.64
CA GLY A 316 -17.57 16.20 -18.85
C GLY A 316 -18.10 17.07 -17.71
N GLY A 317 -18.35 16.49 -16.54
CA GLY A 317 -18.62 17.23 -15.31
C GLY A 317 -17.38 17.97 -14.83
N ALA A 318 -17.55 19.14 -14.18
CA ALA A 318 -16.44 19.82 -13.51
C ALA A 318 -15.91 18.94 -12.37
N ALA A 319 -14.58 18.75 -12.34
CA ALA A 319 -13.89 18.03 -11.29
C ALA A 319 -13.90 18.81 -9.97
#